data_9e8406cec2aba6f3ac97017100e4e3a3
#
_entry.id   9e8406cec2aba6f3ac97017100e4e3a3
#
_cell.length_a   1.000
_cell.length_b   1.000
_cell.length_c   1.000
_cell.angle_alpha   90.00
_cell.angle_beta   90.00
_cell.angle_gamma   90.00
#
_symmetry.space_group_name_H-M   'P 1'
#
loop_
_entity.id
_entity.type
_entity.pdbx_description
1 polymer ?
#
loop_
_entity_poly.entity_id
_entity_poly.type
_entity_poly.pdbx_seq_one_letter_code
_entity_poly.pdbx_strand_id
1 'polypeptide(L)'
;RRPKVDDYFGDWKWREALAESMVPIVGKLYRNGVRILMYGRPLLNCSALEIMKLHRFVREVEGNELSEIETYPVLEQISKMKLMPCEIDIGEMVVHLLENKQLDSEKYVDKCLAEQKRTKRSYPLRPKDIVIYGFGRIGRILTRILISDTGAGAKWRLRAIVLRDSGHDDDLIKRAG
;
A
#
# COMPACT_ATOMS: atom_id res chain seq x y z
N ARG A 1 -15.80 10.70 -17.95
CA ARG A 1 -15.39 11.66 -19.01
C ARG A 1 -14.61 12.77 -18.36
N ARG A 2 -13.34 12.99 -18.77
CA ARG A 2 -12.47 14.05 -18.21
C ARG A 2 -13.15 15.41 -18.35
N PRO A 3 -13.24 16.23 -17.26
CA PRO A 3 -13.74 17.60 -17.36
C PRO A 3 -12.92 18.42 -18.35
N LYS A 4 -13.53 19.47 -18.92
CA LYS A 4 -12.82 20.39 -19.82
C LYS A 4 -11.73 21.11 -19.03
N VAL A 5 -10.58 21.42 -19.66
CA VAL A 5 -9.37 22.00 -19.07
C VAL A 5 -9.60 23.32 -18.32
N ASP A 6 -10.71 24.02 -18.57
CA ASP A 6 -11.03 25.32 -17.96
C ASP A 6 -11.74 25.21 -16.60
N ASP A 7 -12.10 24.00 -16.15
CA ASP A 7 -12.74 23.75 -14.85
C ASP A 7 -11.78 23.05 -13.88
N TYR A 8 -10.80 23.79 -13.35
CA TYR A 8 -9.86 23.27 -12.35
C TYR A 8 -10.55 22.71 -11.10
N PHE A 9 -11.66 23.30 -10.70
CA PHE A 9 -12.39 22.86 -9.51
C PHE A 9 -13.16 21.55 -9.78
N GLY A 10 -13.71 21.40 -10.98
CA GLY A 10 -14.33 20.16 -11.44
C GLY A 10 -13.31 19.03 -11.59
N ASP A 11 -12.13 19.33 -12.16
CA ASP A 11 -11.03 18.36 -12.26
C ASP A 11 -10.56 17.92 -10.86
N TRP A 12 -10.38 18.84 -9.94
CA TRP A 12 -10.00 18.55 -8.57
C TRP A 12 -11.03 17.63 -7.88
N LYS A 13 -12.30 17.97 -7.90
CA LYS A 13 -13.38 17.16 -7.31
C LYS A 13 -13.42 15.77 -7.89
N TRP A 14 -13.24 15.63 -9.19
CA TRP A 14 -13.26 14.33 -9.85
C TRP A 14 -12.07 13.48 -9.43
N ARG A 15 -10.89 14.04 -9.35
CA ARG A 15 -9.69 13.34 -8.89
C ARG A 15 -9.78 12.96 -7.42
N GLU A 16 -10.33 13.83 -6.58
CA GLU A 16 -10.59 13.53 -5.17
C GLU A 16 -11.56 12.37 -5.03
N ALA A 17 -12.65 12.35 -5.78
CA ALA A 17 -13.61 11.24 -5.79
C ALA A 17 -12.99 9.91 -6.25
N LEU A 18 -12.05 9.95 -7.23
CA LEU A 18 -11.28 8.76 -7.62
C LEU A 18 -10.37 8.30 -6.48
N ALA A 19 -9.63 9.22 -5.86
CA ALA A 19 -8.77 8.90 -4.74
C ALA A 19 -9.55 8.32 -3.54
N GLU A 20 -10.73 8.87 -3.23
CA GLU A 20 -11.65 8.29 -2.23
C GLU A 20 -12.05 6.86 -2.59
N SER A 21 -12.34 6.59 -3.86
CA SER A 21 -12.68 5.26 -4.36
C SER A 21 -11.52 4.27 -4.30
N MET A 22 -10.26 4.75 -4.33
CA MET A 22 -9.06 3.91 -4.20
C MET A 22 -8.89 3.35 -2.78
N VAL A 23 -9.25 4.12 -1.75
CA VAL A 23 -9.05 3.75 -0.34
C VAL A 23 -9.63 2.38 0.01
N PRO A 24 -10.93 2.09 -0.22
CA PRO A 24 -11.49 0.77 0.09
C PRO A 24 -10.90 -0.36 -0.75
N ILE A 25 -10.48 -0.08 -1.99
CA ILE A 25 -9.85 -1.07 -2.87
C ILE A 25 -8.49 -1.48 -2.30
N VAL A 26 -7.66 -0.51 -1.91
CA VAL A 26 -6.35 -0.77 -1.27
C VAL A 26 -6.53 -1.58 0.00
N GLY A 27 -7.50 -1.23 0.85
CA GLY A 27 -7.81 -1.98 2.06
C GLY A 27 -8.28 -3.42 1.79
N LYS A 28 -9.09 -3.63 0.75
CA LYS A 28 -9.51 -4.98 0.31
C LYS A 28 -8.34 -5.82 -0.17
N LEU A 29 -7.46 -5.25 -1.00
CA LEU A 29 -6.26 -5.92 -1.51
C LEU A 29 -5.31 -6.28 -0.38
N TYR A 30 -5.08 -5.37 0.55
CA TYR A 30 -4.24 -5.62 1.72
C TYR A 30 -4.74 -6.79 2.57
N ARG A 31 -6.05 -6.89 2.84
CA ARG A 31 -6.64 -8.03 3.56
C ARG A 31 -6.41 -9.37 2.84
N ASN A 32 -6.24 -9.33 1.53
CA ASN A 32 -5.89 -10.50 0.71
C ASN A 32 -4.37 -10.72 0.59
N GLY A 33 -3.56 -9.93 1.30
CA GLY A 33 -2.10 -10.01 1.31
C GLY A 33 -1.41 -9.29 0.16
N VAL A 34 -2.15 -8.49 -0.63
CA VAL A 34 -1.59 -7.69 -1.71
C VAL A 34 -1.37 -6.26 -1.22
N ARG A 35 -0.11 -5.83 -1.18
CA ARG A 35 0.27 -4.45 -0.80
C ARG A 35 0.42 -3.62 -2.07
N ILE A 36 -0.26 -2.48 -2.08
CA ILE A 36 -0.17 -1.51 -3.18
C ILE A 36 0.77 -0.39 -2.78
N LEU A 37 1.71 -0.13 -3.66
CA LEU A 37 2.71 0.93 -3.53
C LEU A 37 2.53 1.97 -4.64
N MET A 38 3.05 3.16 -4.41
CA MET A 38 3.22 4.24 -5.39
C MET A 38 4.67 4.73 -5.27
N TYR A 39 5.54 4.32 -6.20
CA TYR A 39 6.98 4.58 -6.14
C TYR A 39 7.58 4.23 -4.78
N GLY A 40 7.41 2.97 -4.37
CA GLY A 40 7.90 2.43 -3.11
C GLY A 40 7.15 2.89 -1.85
N ARG A 41 6.19 3.81 -1.95
CA ARG A 41 5.39 4.31 -0.82
C ARG A 41 4.08 3.56 -0.70
N PRO A 42 3.75 2.96 0.46
CA PRO A 42 2.52 2.21 0.62
C PRO A 42 1.29 3.14 0.59
N LEU A 43 0.24 2.70 -0.11
CA LEU A 43 -1.06 3.38 -0.13
C LEU A 43 -1.98 2.95 1.02
N LEU A 44 -1.57 1.94 1.79
CA LEU A 44 -2.34 1.49 2.95
C LEU A 44 -2.41 2.60 4.00
N ASN A 45 -3.60 2.78 4.58
CA ASN A 45 -3.90 3.82 5.57
C ASN A 45 -3.74 5.27 5.07
N CYS A 46 -3.58 5.49 3.77
CA CYS A 46 -3.63 6.82 3.18
C CYS A 46 -5.07 7.31 3.06
N SER A 47 -5.29 8.58 3.40
CA SER A 47 -6.50 9.32 3.06
C SER A 47 -6.52 9.67 1.57
N ALA A 48 -7.67 10.07 1.02
CA ALA A 48 -7.79 10.54 -0.36
C ALA A 48 -6.79 11.67 -0.68
N LEU A 49 -6.65 12.64 0.22
CA LEU A 49 -5.71 13.76 0.05
C LEU A 49 -4.24 13.30 0.05
N GLU A 50 -3.88 12.28 0.84
CA GLU A 50 -2.54 11.72 0.83
C GLU A 50 -2.25 10.98 -0.47
N ILE A 51 -3.23 10.25 -1.00
CA ILE A 51 -3.13 9.61 -2.32
C ILE A 51 -2.90 10.66 -3.42
N MET A 52 -3.66 11.77 -3.40
CA MET A 52 -3.46 12.88 -4.34
C MET A 52 -2.09 13.54 -4.20
N LYS A 53 -1.60 13.70 -2.97
CA LYS A 53 -0.24 14.22 -2.71
C LYS A 53 0.85 13.29 -3.25
N LEU A 54 0.68 11.99 -3.13
CA LEU A 54 1.60 10.99 -3.69
C LEU A 54 1.64 11.08 -5.22
N HIS A 55 0.50 11.20 -5.90
CA HIS A 55 0.46 11.39 -7.35
C HIS A 55 1.16 12.68 -7.78
N ARG A 56 0.95 13.78 -7.03
CA ARG A 56 1.67 15.04 -7.29
C ARG A 56 3.18 14.87 -7.12
N PHE A 57 3.61 14.20 -6.05
CA PHE A 57 5.02 13.93 -5.80
C PHE A 57 5.67 13.15 -6.96
N VAL A 58 5.00 12.11 -7.45
CA VAL A 58 5.49 11.33 -8.60
C VAL A 58 5.65 12.19 -9.84
N ARG A 59 4.68 13.06 -10.12
CA ARG A 59 4.78 14.01 -11.27
C ARG A 59 5.97 14.97 -11.15
N GLU A 60 6.23 15.45 -9.94
CA GLU A 60 7.34 16.39 -9.68
C GLU A 60 8.71 15.71 -9.76
N VAL A 61 8.83 14.46 -9.31
CA VAL A 61 10.10 13.73 -9.25
C VAL A 61 10.42 13.02 -10.56
N GLU A 62 9.43 12.37 -11.17
CA GLU A 62 9.64 11.55 -12.37
C GLU A 62 9.34 12.30 -13.67
N GLY A 63 8.79 13.52 -13.57
CA GLY A 63 8.41 14.31 -14.75
C GLY A 63 7.26 13.70 -15.58
N ASN A 64 6.56 12.70 -15.03
CA ASN A 64 5.49 11.99 -15.72
C ASN A 64 4.11 12.52 -15.27
N GLU A 65 3.20 12.68 -16.23
CA GLU A 65 1.81 13.08 -15.96
C GLU A 65 0.98 11.92 -15.41
N LEU A 66 1.36 11.41 -14.22
CA LEU A 66 0.59 10.38 -13.53
C LEU A 66 -0.48 11.02 -12.66
N SER A 67 -1.73 10.59 -12.82
CA SER A 67 -2.85 11.03 -11.98
C SER A 67 -3.73 9.87 -11.55
N GLU A 68 -4.68 10.16 -10.68
CA GLU A 68 -5.68 9.21 -10.19
C GLU A 68 -6.52 8.64 -11.35
N ILE A 69 -6.63 9.39 -12.45
CA ILE A 69 -7.36 9.02 -13.65
C ILE A 69 -6.74 7.81 -14.33
N GLU A 70 -5.41 7.77 -14.39
CA GLU A 70 -4.66 6.69 -15.01
C GLU A 70 -4.48 5.50 -14.07
N THR A 71 -4.32 5.77 -12.77
CA THR A 71 -4.03 4.71 -11.79
C THR A 71 -5.27 3.98 -11.29
N TYR A 72 -6.42 4.67 -11.18
CA TYR A 72 -7.65 4.06 -10.69
C TYR A 72 -8.13 2.86 -11.51
N PRO A 73 -8.20 2.91 -12.86
CA PRO A 73 -8.64 1.77 -13.66
C PRO A 73 -7.74 0.54 -13.49
N VAL A 74 -6.42 0.76 -13.37
CA VAL A 74 -5.45 -0.31 -13.14
C VAL A 74 -5.65 -0.93 -11.76
N LEU A 75 -5.83 -0.11 -10.73
CA LEU A 75 -6.10 -0.58 -9.38
C LEU A 75 -7.43 -1.35 -9.30
N GLU A 76 -8.46 -0.86 -9.99
CA GLU A 76 -9.76 -1.53 -10.06
C GLU A 76 -9.62 -2.91 -10.72
N GLN A 77 -8.87 -3.01 -11.81
CA GLN A 77 -8.59 -4.28 -12.48
C GLN A 77 -7.85 -5.25 -11.55
N ILE A 78 -6.79 -4.80 -10.90
CA ILE A 78 -6.05 -5.61 -9.91
C ILE A 78 -7.00 -6.12 -8.82
N SER A 79 -7.96 -5.32 -8.38
CA SER A 79 -8.93 -5.69 -7.34
C SER A 79 -9.87 -6.83 -7.72
N LYS A 80 -10.05 -7.08 -9.01
CA LYS A 80 -10.86 -8.17 -9.57
C LYS A 80 -10.07 -9.48 -9.70
N MET A 81 -8.73 -9.38 -9.65
CA MET A 81 -7.84 -10.54 -9.77
C MET A 81 -7.71 -11.30 -8.46
N LYS A 82 -7.51 -12.61 -8.55
CA LYS A 82 -7.17 -13.47 -7.41
C LYS A 82 -5.65 -13.63 -7.39
N LEU A 83 -4.97 -12.83 -6.58
CA LEU A 83 -3.52 -12.81 -6.48
C LEU A 83 -3.03 -13.55 -5.23
N MET A 84 -1.80 -14.07 -5.31
CA MET A 84 -1.02 -14.49 -4.16
C MET A 84 -0.53 -13.26 -3.39
N PRO A 85 -0.13 -13.41 -2.11
CA PRO A 85 0.49 -12.33 -1.37
C PRO A 85 1.71 -11.76 -2.09
N CYS A 86 1.62 -10.49 -2.48
CA CYS A 86 2.67 -9.79 -3.22
C CYS A 86 2.64 -8.28 -2.96
N GLU A 87 3.65 -7.59 -3.42
CA GLU A 87 3.71 -6.14 -3.46
C GLU A 87 3.63 -5.69 -4.92
N ILE A 88 2.81 -4.69 -5.21
CA ILE A 88 2.59 -4.15 -6.54
C ILE A 88 2.77 -2.64 -6.49
N ASP A 89 3.74 -2.13 -7.22
CA ASP A 89 3.87 -0.69 -7.43
C ASP A 89 3.03 -0.26 -8.63
N ILE A 90 1.88 0.35 -8.36
CA ILE A 90 0.98 0.80 -9.42
C ILE A 90 1.50 2.04 -10.13
N GLY A 91 2.33 2.85 -9.47
CA GLY A 91 2.93 4.03 -10.08
C GLY A 91 3.85 3.65 -11.23
N GLU A 92 4.83 2.79 -10.97
CA GLU A 92 5.74 2.27 -11.99
C GLU A 92 4.99 1.53 -13.10
N MET A 93 4.03 0.70 -12.73
CA MET A 93 3.23 -0.07 -13.70
C MET A 93 2.47 0.83 -14.66
N VAL A 94 1.82 1.89 -14.17
CA VAL A 94 1.03 2.81 -15.00
C VAL A 94 1.91 3.71 -15.85
N VAL A 95 3.03 4.21 -15.33
CA VAL A 95 3.99 4.98 -16.12
C VAL A 95 4.48 4.15 -17.30
N HIS A 96 4.90 2.90 -17.06
CA HIS A 96 5.33 2.00 -18.14
C HIS A 96 4.21 1.72 -19.16
N LEU A 97 2.95 1.64 -18.71
CA LEU A 97 1.80 1.50 -19.60
C LEU A 97 1.58 2.74 -20.47
N LEU A 98 1.75 3.95 -19.90
CA LEU A 98 1.60 5.21 -20.62
C LEU A 98 2.70 5.45 -21.66
N GLU A 99 3.93 5.04 -21.35
CA GLU A 99 5.06 5.09 -22.29
C GLU A 99 4.82 4.18 -23.51
N ASN A 100 4.17 3.05 -23.29
CA ASN A 100 3.85 2.07 -24.32
C ASN A 100 2.39 2.20 -24.82
N LYS A 101 2.04 3.32 -25.44
CA LYS A 101 0.68 3.70 -25.88
C LYS A 101 -0.10 2.65 -26.70
N GLN A 102 0.55 1.61 -27.20
CA GLN A 102 -0.07 0.53 -27.99
C GLN A 102 -0.51 -0.66 -27.13
N LEU A 103 -0.20 -0.67 -25.84
CA LEU A 103 -0.58 -1.76 -24.94
C LEU A 103 -2.03 -1.61 -24.46
N ASP A 104 -2.81 -2.67 -24.65
CA ASP A 104 -4.10 -2.85 -23.98
C ASP A 104 -3.84 -2.96 -22.45
N SER A 105 -4.41 -2.04 -21.69
CA SER A 105 -4.18 -1.96 -20.24
C SER A 105 -4.54 -3.27 -19.51
N GLU A 106 -5.63 -3.91 -19.92
CA GLU A 106 -6.06 -5.17 -19.30
C GLU A 106 -5.06 -6.29 -19.56
N LYS A 107 -4.64 -6.45 -20.82
CA LYS A 107 -3.67 -7.48 -21.21
C LYS A 107 -2.30 -7.22 -20.59
N TYR A 108 -1.92 -5.96 -20.45
CA TYR A 108 -0.64 -5.59 -19.83
C TYR A 108 -0.62 -5.95 -18.33
N VAL A 109 -1.64 -5.54 -17.59
CA VAL A 109 -1.77 -5.87 -16.16
C VAL A 109 -1.83 -7.38 -15.96
N ASP A 110 -2.60 -8.09 -16.79
CA ASP A 110 -2.71 -9.55 -16.75
C ASP A 110 -1.37 -10.24 -17.02
N LYS A 111 -0.56 -9.72 -17.93
CA LYS A 111 0.78 -10.23 -18.25
C LYS A 111 1.76 -9.97 -17.09
N CYS A 112 1.78 -8.73 -16.58
CA CYS A 112 2.67 -8.37 -15.46
C CYS A 112 2.40 -9.19 -14.19
N LEU A 113 1.14 -9.53 -13.94
CA LEU A 113 0.72 -10.24 -12.73
C LEU A 113 0.42 -11.74 -12.96
N ALA A 114 0.83 -12.29 -14.12
CA ALA A 114 0.56 -13.68 -14.47
C ALA A 114 1.12 -14.68 -13.44
N GLU A 115 2.35 -14.43 -12.97
CA GLU A 115 3.03 -15.28 -11.98
C GLU A 115 2.45 -15.14 -10.57
N GLN A 116 1.82 -13.99 -10.26
CA GLN A 116 1.20 -13.70 -8.97
C GLN A 116 -0.23 -14.21 -8.88
N LYS A 117 -0.81 -14.75 -9.97
CA LYS A 117 -2.17 -15.32 -9.93
C LYS A 117 -2.25 -16.52 -8.97
N ARG A 118 -3.29 -16.50 -8.13
CA ARG A 118 -3.50 -17.52 -7.11
C ARG A 118 -3.82 -18.86 -7.73
N THR A 119 -3.06 -19.88 -7.39
CA THR A 119 -3.32 -21.27 -7.76
C THR A 119 -4.13 -21.98 -6.67
N LYS A 120 -4.72 -23.15 -6.98
CA LYS A 120 -5.46 -23.97 -6.00
C LYS A 120 -4.60 -24.41 -4.80
N ARG A 121 -3.26 -24.36 -4.91
CA ARG A 121 -2.30 -24.75 -3.85
C ARG A 121 -1.85 -23.59 -2.96
N SER A 122 -2.38 -22.38 -3.16
CA SER A 122 -1.98 -21.24 -2.34
C SER A 122 -2.47 -21.39 -0.91
N TYR A 123 -1.56 -21.33 0.06
CA TYR A 123 -1.87 -21.38 1.48
C TYR A 123 -2.57 -20.09 1.94
N PRO A 124 -3.48 -20.16 2.94
CA PRO A 124 -4.05 -18.97 3.53
C PRO A 124 -2.94 -18.10 4.16
N LEU A 125 -3.08 -16.79 4.03
CA LEU A 125 -2.17 -15.83 4.64
C LEU A 125 -2.28 -15.95 6.18
N ARG A 126 -1.21 -16.44 6.82
CA ARG A 126 -1.09 -16.45 8.27
C ARG A 126 0.10 -15.59 8.66
N PRO A 127 -0.09 -14.54 9.46
CA PRO A 127 1.03 -13.74 9.92
C PRO A 127 1.97 -14.59 10.78
N LYS A 128 3.27 -14.35 10.64
CA LYS A 128 4.28 -14.95 11.51
C LYS A 128 4.34 -14.16 12.82
N ASP A 129 4.34 -14.86 13.93
CA ASP A 129 4.45 -14.25 15.24
C ASP A 129 5.88 -13.77 15.52
N ILE A 130 6.00 -12.55 16.03
CA ILE A 130 7.26 -11.92 16.43
C ILE A 130 7.23 -11.63 17.91
N VAL A 131 8.33 -11.93 18.58
CA VAL A 131 8.62 -11.51 19.94
C VAL A 131 9.84 -10.59 19.90
N ILE A 132 9.71 -9.41 20.48
CA ILE A 132 10.83 -8.46 20.62
C ILE A 132 11.46 -8.66 21.98
N TYR A 133 12.75 -9.00 21.99
CA TYR A 133 13.53 -9.09 23.21
C TYR A 133 14.34 -7.81 23.43
N GLY A 134 13.95 -7.05 24.45
CA GLY A 134 14.48 -5.73 24.74
C GLY A 134 13.66 -4.59 24.13
N PHE A 135 13.36 -3.55 24.93
CA PHE A 135 12.55 -2.40 24.53
C PHE A 135 13.33 -1.08 24.64
N GLY A 136 14.57 -1.09 24.12
CA GLY A 136 15.40 0.09 23.94
C GLY A 136 15.00 0.89 22.69
N ARG A 137 15.87 1.77 22.22
CA ARG A 137 15.63 2.62 21.03
C ARG A 137 15.17 1.81 19.81
N ILE A 138 15.91 0.75 19.47
CA ILE A 138 15.61 -0.11 18.32
C ILE A 138 14.30 -0.88 18.53
N GLY A 139 14.10 -1.49 19.71
CA GLY A 139 12.88 -2.23 20.03
C GLY A 139 11.63 -1.36 19.91
N ARG A 140 11.67 -0.10 20.36
CA ARG A 140 10.56 0.86 20.21
C ARG A 140 10.28 1.19 18.76
N ILE A 141 11.30 1.41 17.93
CA ILE A 141 11.14 1.68 16.50
C ILE A 141 10.50 0.47 15.79
N LEU A 142 11.02 -0.73 16.01
CA LEU A 142 10.49 -1.96 15.44
C LEU A 142 9.04 -2.21 15.87
N THR A 143 8.71 -1.97 17.14
CA THR A 143 7.34 -2.06 17.64
C THR A 143 6.40 -1.11 16.91
N ARG A 144 6.78 0.16 16.73
CA ARG A 144 5.97 1.14 15.99
C ARG A 144 5.74 0.71 14.55
N ILE A 145 6.79 0.21 13.86
CA ILE A 145 6.67 -0.30 12.49
C ILE A 145 5.70 -1.49 12.45
N LEU A 146 5.83 -2.46 13.37
CA LEU A 146 4.94 -3.63 13.42
C LEU A 146 3.50 -3.24 13.72
N ILE A 147 3.27 -2.27 14.60
CA ILE A 147 1.93 -1.79 14.95
C ILE A 147 1.31 -1.01 13.77
N SER A 148 2.08 -0.16 13.09
CA SER A 148 1.59 0.59 11.93
C SER A 148 1.20 -0.30 10.76
N ASP A 149 1.80 -1.49 10.64
CA ASP A 149 1.51 -2.48 9.59
C ASP A 149 0.51 -3.56 10.05
N THR A 150 -0.14 -3.36 11.21
CA THR A 150 -1.09 -4.32 11.78
C THR A 150 -2.39 -4.35 10.98
N GLY A 151 -2.88 -5.55 10.69
CA GLY A 151 -4.15 -5.77 10.00
C GLY A 151 -4.29 -7.20 9.50
N ALA A 152 -5.42 -7.51 8.86
CA ALA A 152 -5.71 -8.85 8.35
C ALA A 152 -4.75 -9.31 7.25
N GLY A 153 -4.08 -8.37 6.56
CA GLY A 153 -3.08 -8.63 5.53
C GLY A 153 -1.63 -8.57 6.02
N ALA A 154 -1.40 -8.34 7.32
CA ALA A 154 -0.06 -8.22 7.86
C ALA A 154 0.74 -9.52 7.72
N LYS A 155 2.00 -9.40 7.31
CA LYS A 155 2.95 -10.54 7.24
C LYS A 155 3.45 -10.94 8.63
N TRP A 156 3.49 -9.98 9.56
CA TRP A 156 4.08 -10.10 10.89
C TRP A 156 3.06 -9.70 11.95
N ARG A 157 3.07 -10.39 13.07
CA ARG A 157 2.21 -10.09 14.22
C ARG A 157 3.04 -10.00 15.48
N LEU A 158 3.06 -8.84 16.10
CA LEU A 158 3.70 -8.68 17.41
C LEU A 158 2.90 -9.46 18.46
N ARG A 159 3.55 -10.41 19.12
CA ARG A 159 2.93 -11.25 20.16
C ARG A 159 3.32 -10.83 21.56
N ALA A 160 4.57 -10.48 21.75
CA ALA A 160 5.09 -10.07 23.05
C ALA A 160 6.31 -9.17 22.92
N ILE A 161 6.54 -8.39 23.95
CA ILE A 161 7.78 -7.66 24.19
C ILE A 161 8.33 -8.19 25.50
N VAL A 162 9.57 -8.68 25.47
CA VAL A 162 10.26 -9.20 26.64
C VAL A 162 11.28 -8.17 27.11
N LEU A 163 11.16 -7.75 28.34
CA LEU A 163 12.10 -6.85 29.00
C LEU A 163 13.03 -7.64 29.92
N ARG A 164 14.31 -7.24 29.97
CA ARG A 164 15.20 -7.76 30.99
C ARG A 164 14.81 -7.16 32.32
N ASP A 165 14.59 -7.98 33.31
CA ASP A 165 14.41 -7.53 34.69
C ASP A 165 15.72 -6.93 35.17
N SER A 166 15.71 -5.66 35.59
CA SER A 166 16.85 -4.93 36.16
C SER A 166 16.83 -4.96 37.70
N GLY A 167 15.81 -5.62 38.28
CA GLY A 167 15.64 -5.66 39.73
C GLY A 167 15.16 -4.35 40.38
N HIS A 168 14.78 -3.36 39.56
CA HIS A 168 14.23 -2.08 40.02
C HIS A 168 12.86 -1.83 39.35
N ASP A 169 11.79 -1.77 40.12
CA ASP A 169 10.41 -1.54 39.63
C ASP A 169 10.27 -0.24 38.84
N ASP A 170 11.01 0.81 39.21
CA ASP A 170 11.03 2.10 38.50
C ASP A 170 11.55 2.02 37.05
N ASP A 171 12.37 1.04 36.72
CA ASP A 171 12.94 0.88 35.38
C ASP A 171 11.92 0.34 34.38
N LEU A 172 10.95 -0.46 34.81
CA LEU A 172 9.87 -0.96 33.97
C LEU A 172 8.91 0.16 33.58
N ILE A 173 8.57 1.05 34.53
CA ILE A 173 7.69 2.20 34.30
C ILE A 173 8.36 3.21 33.35
N LYS A 174 9.63 3.53 33.54
CA LYS A 174 10.40 4.45 32.65
C LYS A 174 10.59 3.92 31.23
N ARG A 175 10.55 2.60 31.04
CA ARG A 175 10.69 1.98 29.71
C ARG A 175 9.36 1.77 28.99
N ALA A 176 8.23 1.85 29.69
CA ALA A 176 6.89 1.71 29.14
C ALA A 176 6.26 3.03 28.67
N GLY A 177 6.81 4.19 29.08
CA GLY A 177 6.35 5.53 28.74
C GLY A 177 6.93 6.12 27.43
#